data_e877a7197e782412199c698689382c19
#
_entry.id   e877a7197e782412199c698689382c19
#
_cell.length_a   1.000
_cell.length_b   1.000
_cell.length_c   1.000
_cell.angle_alpha   90.00
_cell.angle_beta   90.00
_cell.angle_gamma   90.00
#
_symmetry.space_group_name_H-M   'P 1'
#
loop_
_entity.id
_entity.type
_entity.pdbx_description
1 polymer ?
#
loop_
_entity_poly.entity_id
_entity_poly.type
_entity_poly.pdbx_seq_one_letter_code
_entity_poly.pdbx_strand_id
1 'polypeptide(L)'
;MYESQTVNISKLEQRVLHCLAQGGRIQHIWEDNRIVEVDCWSRDGYRLADCTLDLFRKLKRRGLIESQGGRPYRISRLGLSSVRAQQDNQ
;
A
#
# COMPACT_ATOMS: atom_id res chain seq x y z
N MET A 1 9.77 -0.99 -24.92
CA MET A 1 9.49 -0.99 -24.43
C MET A 1 9.27 -1.09 -23.58
N TYR A 2 8.85 -1.01 -23.21
CA TYR A 2 8.57 -1.04 -22.38
C TYR A 2 8.05 -0.64 -21.66
N GLU A 3 7.91 -0.45 -21.58
CA GLU A 3 7.32 -0.23 -21.05
C GLU A 3 6.77 -0.43 -20.16
N SER A 4 6.67 -0.80 -20.33
CA SER A 4 5.81 -0.66 -19.44
C SER A 4 6.11 -0.92 -18.08
N GLN A 5 6.83 -0.28 -17.47
CA GLN A 5 7.13 -0.31 -16.08
C GLN A 5 6.01 0.31 -15.27
N THR A 6 5.11 0.97 -15.94
CA THR A 6 4.01 1.66 -15.26
C THR A 6 2.99 0.65 -14.76
N VAL A 7 2.67 0.73 -13.49
CA VAL A 7 1.66 -0.12 -12.87
C VAL A 7 0.37 0.67 -12.78
N ASN A 8 -0.70 0.13 -13.39
CA ASN A 8 -2.01 0.77 -13.28
C ASN A 8 -2.55 0.56 -11.89
N ILE A 9 -2.76 1.65 -11.17
CA ILE A 9 -3.33 1.58 -9.84
C ILE A 9 -4.67 2.31 -9.82
N SER A 10 -5.62 1.75 -9.08
CA SER A 10 -6.94 2.34 -8.94
C SER A 10 -6.87 3.55 -8.02
N LYS A 11 -7.94 4.33 -7.98
CA LYS A 11 -8.00 5.47 -7.08
C LYS A 11 -7.84 5.08 -5.63
N LEU A 12 -8.46 3.97 -5.24
CA LEU A 12 -8.35 3.52 -3.86
C LEU A 12 -6.94 3.05 -3.53
N GLU A 13 -6.32 2.34 -4.45
CA GLU A 13 -4.93 1.93 -4.27
C GLU A 13 -4.04 3.16 -4.16
N GLN A 14 -4.27 4.15 -5.00
CA GLN A 14 -3.47 5.36 -5.00
C GLN A 14 -3.60 6.09 -3.67
N ARG A 15 -4.80 6.16 -3.12
CA ARG A 15 -5.00 6.83 -1.83
C ARG A 15 -4.21 6.17 -0.71
N VAL A 16 -4.29 4.84 -0.66
CA VAL A 16 -3.56 4.11 0.36
C VAL A 16 -2.06 4.27 0.17
N LEU A 17 -1.58 4.10 -1.06
CA LEU A 17 -0.16 4.23 -1.34
C LEU A 17 0.35 5.63 -1.08
N HIS A 18 -0.45 6.64 -1.41
CA HIS A 18 -0.08 8.02 -1.12
C HIS A 18 0.09 8.25 0.38
N CYS A 19 -0.85 7.71 1.16
CA CYS A 19 -0.77 7.79 2.61
C CYS A 19 0.52 7.14 3.12
N LEU A 20 0.85 5.97 2.58
CA LEU A 20 2.06 5.25 2.98
C LEU A 20 3.32 5.98 2.54
N ALA A 21 3.27 6.61 1.36
CA ALA A 21 4.42 7.37 0.85
C ALA A 21 4.74 8.56 1.75
N GLN A 22 3.75 9.04 2.47
CA GLN A 22 3.92 10.15 3.39
C GLN A 22 4.26 9.72 4.81
N GLY A 23 4.60 8.45 5.00
CA GLY A 23 5.03 7.96 6.30
C GLY A 23 4.00 7.12 7.03
N GLY A 24 2.91 6.79 6.36
CA GLY A 24 1.89 5.94 6.97
C GLY A 24 2.32 4.49 7.02
N ARG A 25 1.46 3.67 7.60
CA ARG A 25 1.72 2.25 7.75
C ARG A 25 0.41 1.47 7.78
N ILE A 26 0.49 0.19 7.47
CA ILE A 26 -0.65 -0.72 7.59
C ILE A 26 -0.33 -1.73 8.67
N GLN A 27 -1.09 -1.71 9.75
CA GLN A 27 -0.98 -2.71 10.81
C GLN A 27 -1.84 -3.91 10.43
N HIS A 28 -1.42 -5.08 10.85
CA HIS A 28 -2.12 -6.30 10.48
C HIS A 28 -2.20 -7.27 11.64
N ILE A 29 -3.25 -8.10 11.62
CA ILE A 29 -3.46 -9.11 12.62
C ILE A 29 -3.46 -10.47 11.97
N TRP A 30 -2.65 -11.38 12.51
CA TRP A 30 -2.55 -12.76 12.06
C TRP A 30 -3.50 -13.64 12.85
N GLU A 31 -4.07 -14.61 12.15
CA GLU A 31 -4.89 -15.63 12.79
C GLU A 31 -4.78 -16.88 11.94
N ASP A 32 -4.34 -17.99 12.53
CA ASP A 32 -4.18 -19.26 11.83
C ASP A 32 -3.34 -19.13 10.56
N ASN A 33 -2.19 -18.48 10.69
CA ASN A 33 -1.21 -18.34 9.62
C ASN A 33 -1.63 -17.47 8.45
N ARG A 34 -2.63 -16.62 8.66
CA ARG A 34 -3.02 -15.68 7.62
C ARG A 34 -3.43 -14.36 8.25
N ILE A 35 -3.35 -13.31 7.45
CA ILE A 35 -3.75 -11.99 7.90
C ILE A 35 -5.26 -11.86 7.73
N VAL A 36 -5.94 -11.53 8.82
CA VAL A 36 -7.40 -11.45 8.83
C VAL A 36 -7.93 -10.05 9.00
N GLU A 37 -7.08 -9.12 9.42
CA GLU A 37 -7.52 -7.75 9.64
C GLU A 37 -6.37 -6.80 9.39
N VAL A 38 -6.67 -5.65 8.79
CA VAL A 38 -5.66 -4.62 8.52
C VAL A 38 -6.24 -3.24 8.86
N ASP A 39 -5.36 -2.34 9.28
CA ASP A 39 -5.69 -0.95 9.51
C ASP A 39 -4.59 -0.08 8.97
N CYS A 40 -4.95 0.84 8.09
CA CYS A 40 -4.00 1.79 7.52
C CYS A 40 -4.03 3.08 8.35
N TRP A 41 -2.86 3.51 8.78
CA TRP A 41 -2.71 4.71 9.60
C TRP A 41 -1.81 5.70 8.89
N SER A 42 -2.22 6.96 8.93
CA SER A 42 -1.37 8.02 8.45
C SER A 42 -0.23 8.24 9.44
N ARG A 43 0.75 9.00 9.00
CA ARG A 43 1.87 9.37 9.86
C ARG A 43 1.38 10.05 11.13
N ASP A 44 0.32 10.84 11.01
CA ASP A 44 -0.20 11.61 12.14
C ASP A 44 -1.19 10.84 12.99
N GLY A 45 -1.43 9.58 12.67
CA GLY A 45 -2.28 8.74 13.50
C GLY A 45 -3.74 8.69 13.10
N TYR A 46 -4.08 9.18 11.91
CA TYR A 46 -5.43 9.07 11.39
C TYR A 46 -5.61 7.76 10.65
N ARG A 47 -6.77 7.13 10.88
CA ARG A 47 -7.08 5.88 10.22
C ARG A 47 -7.68 6.16 8.85
N LEU A 48 -7.13 5.48 7.84
CA LEU A 48 -7.64 5.59 6.47
C LEU A 48 -8.61 4.44 6.21
N ALA A 49 -9.89 4.76 6.14
CA ALA A 49 -10.92 3.75 6.01
C ALA A 49 -10.92 3.03 4.66
N ASP A 50 -10.27 3.61 3.67
CA ASP A 50 -10.25 3.03 2.31
C ASP A 50 -9.46 1.73 2.22
N CYS A 51 -8.65 1.42 3.21
CA CYS A 51 -7.80 0.24 3.16
C CYS A 51 -8.55 -0.98 3.71
N THR A 52 -9.24 -1.67 2.82
CA THR A 52 -9.91 -2.91 3.17
C THR A 52 -8.92 -4.06 3.08
N LEU A 53 -9.32 -5.21 3.62
CA LEU A 53 -8.47 -6.41 3.54
C LEU A 53 -8.25 -6.82 2.08
N ASP A 54 -9.27 -6.71 1.24
CA ASP A 54 -9.15 -7.05 -0.17
C ASP A 54 -8.16 -6.14 -0.87
N LEU A 55 -8.24 -4.84 -0.60
CA LEU A 55 -7.31 -3.89 -1.19
C LEU A 55 -5.88 -4.16 -0.71
N PHE A 56 -5.73 -4.44 0.58
CA PHE A 56 -4.43 -4.79 1.15
C PHE A 56 -3.82 -5.99 0.44
N ARG A 57 -4.62 -7.04 0.25
CA ARG A 57 -4.13 -8.25 -0.41
C ARG A 57 -3.70 -7.97 -1.84
N LYS A 58 -4.44 -7.12 -2.51
CA LYS A 58 -4.11 -6.73 -3.88
C LYS A 58 -2.79 -5.97 -3.92
N LEU A 59 -2.61 -5.01 -3.02
CA LEU A 59 -1.37 -4.25 -2.96
C LEU A 59 -0.18 -5.15 -2.66
N LYS A 60 -0.37 -6.09 -1.73
CA LYS A 60 0.68 -7.02 -1.36
C LYS A 60 1.04 -7.92 -2.53
N ARG A 61 0.03 -8.48 -3.20
CA ARG A 61 0.26 -9.38 -4.33
C ARG A 61 1.00 -8.68 -5.46
N ARG A 62 0.72 -7.40 -5.64
CA ARG A 62 1.37 -6.63 -6.69
C ARG A 62 2.73 -6.09 -6.29
N GLY A 63 3.17 -6.35 -5.07
CA GLY A 63 4.48 -5.92 -4.61
C GLY A 63 4.58 -4.43 -4.32
N LEU A 64 3.47 -3.77 -4.11
CA LEU A 64 3.45 -2.33 -3.88
C LEU A 64 3.65 -1.96 -2.41
N ILE A 65 3.51 -2.94 -1.53
CA ILE A 65 3.77 -2.77 -0.10
C ILE A 65 4.58 -3.96 0.38
N GLU A 66 5.29 -3.78 1.49
CA GLU A 66 6.12 -4.84 2.03
C GLU A 66 6.24 -4.70 3.54
N SER A 67 6.53 -5.81 4.19
CA SER A 67 6.74 -5.87 5.63
C SER A 67 8.09 -6.52 5.88
N GLN A 68 8.84 -6.01 6.83
CA GLN A 68 10.12 -6.58 7.19
C GLN A 68 10.05 -7.06 8.64
N GLY A 69 10.29 -8.35 8.84
CA GLY A 69 10.34 -8.92 10.17
C GLY A 69 9.02 -8.84 10.94
N GLY A 70 7.90 -8.92 10.23
CA GLY A 70 6.60 -8.87 10.89
C GLY A 70 6.13 -7.49 11.30
N ARG A 71 6.88 -6.46 10.95
CA ARG A 71 6.50 -5.09 11.25
C ARG A 71 5.32 -4.64 10.38
N PRO A 72 4.70 -3.51 10.71
CA PRO A 72 3.63 -2.98 9.84
C PRO A 72 4.10 -2.83 8.40
N TYR A 73 3.18 -2.98 7.48
CA TYR A 73 3.49 -2.83 6.07
C TYR A 73 3.75 -1.38 5.71
N ARG A 74 4.74 -1.18 4.86
CA ARG A 74 5.12 0.13 4.35
C ARG A 74 5.12 0.08 2.83
N ILE A 75 5.14 1.24 2.21
CA ILE A 75 5.20 1.28 0.75
C ILE A 75 6.54 0.72 0.29
N SER A 76 6.51 -0.09 -0.77
CA SER A 76 7.72 -0.64 -1.35
C SER A 76 8.31 0.36 -2.34
N ARG A 77 9.50 0.05 -2.85
CA ARG A 77 10.12 0.88 -3.87
C ARG A 77 9.23 0.95 -5.11
N LEU A 78 8.68 -0.19 -5.51
CA LEU A 78 7.77 -0.23 -6.65
C LEU A 78 6.52 0.59 -6.39
N GLY A 79 5.98 0.50 -5.18
CA GLY A 79 4.81 1.29 -4.80
C GLY A 79 5.10 2.79 -4.88
N LEU A 80 6.26 3.19 -4.39
CA LEU A 80 6.64 4.59 -4.42
C LEU A 80 6.79 5.10 -5.86
N SER A 81 7.41 4.31 -6.72
CA SER A 81 7.52 4.65 -8.14
C SER A 81 6.16 4.77 -8.79
N SER A 82 5.24 3.87 -8.44
CA SER A 82 3.91 3.87 -9.03
C SER A 82 3.12 5.11 -8.67
N VAL A 83 3.24 5.55 -7.42
CA VAL A 83 2.57 6.77 -6.98
C VAL A 83 3.15 7.99 -7.69
N ARG A 84 4.47 8.05 -7.80
CA ARG A 84 5.13 9.16 -8.46
C ARG A 84 4.77 9.22 -9.95
N ALA A 85 4.69 8.07 -10.59
CA ALA A 85 4.32 8.03 -12.00
C ALA A 85 2.91 8.55 -12.20
N GLN A 86 1.99 8.23 -11.29
CA GLN A 86 0.63 8.73 -11.37
C GLN A 86 0.57 10.25 -11.23
N GLN A 87 1.36 10.78 -10.32
CA GLN A 87 1.42 12.22 -10.12
C GLN A 87 1.97 12.93 -11.34
N ASP A 88 2.97 12.33 -11.97
CA ASP A 88 3.62 12.94 -13.13
C ASP A 88 2.71 12.96 -14.35
N ASN A 89 1.68 12.14 -14.36
CA ASN A 89 0.77 12.06 -15.49
C ASN A 89 -0.41 13.02 -15.39
N GLN A 90 -0.41 13.86 -14.40
CA GLN A 90 -1.45 14.87 -14.28
C GLN A 90 -1.07 16.17 -15.02
#